data_7cee28ee459ac984dd8200937aa6854f
#
_entry.id   7cee28ee459ac984dd8200937aa6854f
#
_cell.length_a   1.000
_cell.length_b   1.000
_cell.length_c   1.000
_cell.angle_alpha   90.00
_cell.angle_beta   90.00
_cell.angle_gamma   90.00
#
_symmetry.space_group_name_H-M   'P 1'
#
loop_
_entity.id
_entity.type
_entity.pdbx_description
1 polymer ?
#
loop_
_entity_poly.entity_id
_entity_poly.type
_entity_poly.pdbx_seq_one_letter_code
_entity_poly.pdbx_strand_id
1 'polypeptide(L)'
;MPITVAFTVASIYAVAITRGIKLEERIRQYSRGASDPNILLMIWIFVLAGAFATGAKSMGAIDATVNLILSLLPSSLLLPGLFIAACFISLSIGTSVGTVVALVPIALGLGESLGLSNAYVAAVVTGGAFFGDNLSFISDTTIAATRTQGCSMKDKFRANIAIVLPAAIIALILYFVVGLELPAVRPSGEGSFLLTLPYLLVLVAAVTGMNVLGVLTLGIIACGAVGLGTGTLPAWDWIAALGSGITGMGELIIVTLMAGGMLELIRYNGGIDYLLKHLTRGISGKRGAELTIAILVSVANLCTANNTIAILTTGKVSREITKQYGLDPRKTASILDTFSCFVQGLIPYGAQLLLASKLAGVSPMDIVPNLYYPFIMGGCALLSILLRFPRRYSR
;
A
#
# COMPACT_ATOMS: atom_id res chain seq x y z
N MET A 1 -16.70 -15.37 8.45
CA MET A 1 -17.65 -14.23 8.55
C MET A 1 -17.23 -13.19 7.50
N PRO A 2 -18.14 -12.66 6.68
CA PRO A 2 -17.81 -11.61 5.74
C PRO A 2 -17.24 -10.37 6.46
N ILE A 3 -16.21 -9.74 5.88
CA ILE A 3 -15.51 -8.61 6.51
C ILE A 3 -16.44 -7.42 6.76
N THR A 4 -17.40 -7.17 5.87
CA THR A 4 -18.43 -6.14 6.04
C THR A 4 -19.26 -6.33 7.28
N VAL A 5 -19.65 -7.59 7.58
CA VAL A 5 -20.41 -7.92 8.81
C VAL A 5 -19.57 -7.68 10.06
N ALA A 6 -18.28 -8.05 10.02
CA ALA A 6 -17.36 -7.80 11.13
C ALA A 6 -17.24 -6.31 11.43
N PHE A 7 -17.04 -5.48 10.39
CA PHE A 7 -16.95 -4.03 10.52
C PHE A 7 -18.27 -3.40 10.97
N THR A 8 -19.42 -3.92 10.51
CA THR A 8 -20.75 -3.46 10.97
C THR A 8 -20.92 -3.71 12.47
N VAL A 9 -20.66 -4.93 12.95
CA VAL A 9 -20.74 -5.27 14.37
C VAL A 9 -19.80 -4.41 15.20
N ALA A 10 -18.54 -4.25 14.76
CA ALA A 10 -17.55 -3.41 15.44
C ALA A 10 -17.98 -1.94 15.48
N SER A 11 -18.57 -1.43 14.40
CA SER A 11 -19.08 -0.04 14.32
C SER A 11 -20.25 0.19 15.29
N ILE A 12 -21.22 -0.74 15.32
CA ILE A 12 -22.34 -0.69 16.25
C ILE A 12 -21.83 -0.72 17.71
N TYR A 13 -20.87 -1.61 17.98
CA TYR A 13 -20.24 -1.69 19.30
C TYR A 13 -19.52 -0.39 19.67
N ALA A 14 -18.70 0.18 18.76
CA ALA A 14 -17.99 1.43 18.99
C ALA A 14 -18.95 2.59 19.32
N VAL A 15 -20.05 2.71 18.57
CA VAL A 15 -21.11 3.71 18.84
C VAL A 15 -21.77 3.47 20.21
N ALA A 16 -22.05 2.20 20.56
CA ALA A 16 -22.72 1.84 21.81
C ALA A 16 -21.88 2.16 23.05
N ILE A 17 -20.56 1.86 23.02
CA ILE A 17 -19.66 2.07 24.17
C ILE A 17 -19.22 3.54 24.33
N THR A 18 -19.38 4.38 23.32
CA THR A 18 -19.04 5.81 23.40
C THR A 18 -19.95 6.49 24.42
N ARG A 19 -19.36 7.15 25.45
CA ARG A 19 -20.09 7.75 26.57
C ARG A 19 -20.02 9.29 26.53
N GLY A 20 -20.87 9.93 27.34
CA GLY A 20 -20.82 11.38 27.57
C GLY A 20 -21.56 12.23 26.53
N ILE A 21 -22.06 11.64 25.45
CA ILE A 21 -22.83 12.33 24.40
C ILE A 21 -24.06 11.52 23.96
N LYS A 22 -25.07 12.22 23.40
CA LYS A 22 -26.29 11.62 22.86
C LYS A 22 -25.98 10.78 21.60
N LEU A 23 -26.86 9.84 21.30
CA LEU A 23 -26.70 8.94 20.14
C LEU A 23 -26.51 9.71 18.82
N GLU A 24 -27.27 10.77 18.60
CA GLU A 24 -27.15 11.62 17.42
C GLU A 24 -25.73 12.19 17.25
N GLU A 25 -25.12 12.63 18.35
CA GLU A 25 -23.76 13.17 18.32
C GLU A 25 -22.71 12.07 18.10
N ARG A 26 -22.92 10.86 18.65
CA ARG A 26 -22.05 9.69 18.36
C ARG A 26 -22.06 9.35 16.88
N ILE A 27 -23.27 9.34 16.25
CA ILE A 27 -23.44 9.12 14.82
C ILE A 27 -22.77 10.24 14.02
N ARG A 28 -22.87 11.49 14.47
CA ARG A 28 -22.22 12.64 13.82
C ARG A 28 -20.71 12.52 13.86
N GLN A 29 -20.12 12.16 15.00
CA GLN A 29 -18.67 11.92 15.12
C GLN A 29 -18.23 10.76 14.23
N TYR A 30 -18.96 9.64 14.22
CA TYR A 30 -18.72 8.54 13.32
C TYR A 30 -18.75 8.96 11.84
N SER A 31 -19.78 9.69 11.44
CA SER A 31 -19.94 10.20 10.07
C SER A 31 -18.82 11.16 9.68
N ARG A 32 -18.34 11.98 10.63
CA ARG A 32 -17.19 12.87 10.41
C ARG A 32 -15.92 12.09 10.08
N GLY A 33 -15.67 10.98 10.77
CA GLY A 33 -14.55 10.09 10.45
C GLY A 33 -14.69 9.40 9.11
N ALA A 34 -15.90 8.91 8.78
CA ALA A 34 -16.20 8.31 7.48
C ALA A 34 -16.05 9.30 6.31
N SER A 35 -16.24 10.60 6.55
CA SER A 35 -16.09 11.67 5.55
C SER A 35 -14.71 12.34 5.56
N ASP A 36 -13.70 11.75 6.22
CA ASP A 36 -12.33 12.26 6.18
C ASP A 36 -11.83 12.35 4.72
N PRO A 37 -11.17 13.46 4.32
CA PRO A 37 -10.69 13.63 2.94
C PRO A 37 -9.81 12.49 2.43
N ASN A 38 -9.01 11.86 3.30
CA ASN A 38 -8.18 10.72 2.89
C ASN A 38 -9.02 9.46 2.63
N ILE A 39 -10.07 9.25 3.43
CA ILE A 39 -11.04 8.16 3.20
C ILE A 39 -11.76 8.37 1.87
N LEU A 40 -12.24 9.57 1.59
CA LEU A 40 -12.89 9.89 0.31
C LEU A 40 -11.92 9.76 -0.88
N LEU A 41 -10.68 10.16 -0.74
CA LEU A 41 -9.66 9.94 -1.77
C LEU A 41 -9.46 8.44 -2.08
N MET A 42 -9.41 7.58 -1.05
CA MET A 42 -9.33 6.13 -1.24
C MET A 42 -10.54 5.58 -1.99
N ILE A 43 -11.74 6.07 -1.70
CA ILE A 43 -12.96 5.67 -2.42
C ILE A 43 -12.85 6.02 -3.91
N TRP A 44 -12.39 7.23 -4.25
CA TRP A 44 -12.15 7.61 -5.64
C TRP A 44 -11.15 6.69 -6.33
N ILE A 45 -10.07 6.33 -5.64
CA ILE A 45 -9.08 5.38 -6.16
C ILE A 45 -9.73 4.02 -6.41
N PHE A 46 -10.54 3.48 -5.49
CA PHE A 46 -11.19 2.18 -5.66
C PHE A 46 -12.18 2.19 -6.84
N VAL A 47 -12.99 3.23 -6.97
CA VAL A 47 -13.92 3.41 -8.08
C VAL A 47 -13.20 3.39 -9.42
N LEU A 48 -12.15 4.21 -9.58
CA LEU A 48 -11.41 4.30 -10.82
C LEU A 48 -10.56 3.03 -11.07
N ALA A 49 -10.03 2.41 -10.02
CA ALA A 49 -9.27 1.17 -10.11
C ALA A 49 -10.14 0.00 -10.62
N GLY A 50 -11.34 -0.13 -10.08
CA GLY A 50 -12.29 -1.15 -10.53
C GLY A 50 -12.68 -0.95 -11.99
N ALA A 51 -13.00 0.28 -12.38
CA ALA A 51 -13.32 0.63 -13.76
C ALA A 51 -12.14 0.32 -14.71
N PHE A 52 -10.92 0.74 -14.38
CA PHE A 52 -9.74 0.47 -15.19
C PHE A 52 -9.44 -1.02 -15.31
N ALA A 53 -9.38 -1.76 -14.20
CA ALA A 53 -9.05 -3.18 -14.18
C ALA A 53 -10.03 -4.00 -15.03
N THR A 54 -11.33 -3.73 -14.90
CA THR A 54 -12.37 -4.45 -15.66
C THR A 54 -12.37 -4.04 -17.13
N GLY A 55 -12.21 -2.75 -17.44
CA GLY A 55 -12.08 -2.25 -18.81
C GLY A 55 -10.88 -2.86 -19.54
N ALA A 56 -9.70 -2.86 -18.88
CA ALA A 56 -8.48 -3.48 -19.43
C ALA A 56 -8.62 -4.99 -19.64
N LYS A 57 -9.25 -5.70 -18.70
CA LYS A 57 -9.53 -7.13 -18.83
C LYS A 57 -10.46 -7.41 -20.01
N SER A 58 -11.56 -6.68 -20.13
CA SER A 58 -12.57 -6.91 -21.17
C SER A 58 -12.07 -6.66 -22.58
N MET A 59 -11.08 -5.77 -22.77
CA MET A 59 -10.46 -5.53 -24.08
C MET A 59 -9.28 -6.48 -24.40
N GLY A 60 -8.88 -7.37 -23.47
CA GLY A 60 -7.73 -8.27 -23.65
C GLY A 60 -6.36 -7.61 -23.42
N ALA A 61 -6.32 -6.45 -22.77
CA ALA A 61 -5.06 -5.73 -22.51
C ALA A 61 -4.12 -6.49 -21.56
N ILE A 62 -4.69 -7.24 -20.60
CA ILE A 62 -3.92 -8.06 -19.66
C ILE A 62 -3.16 -9.14 -20.42
N ASP A 63 -3.86 -9.96 -21.22
CA ASP A 63 -3.29 -11.06 -21.97
C ASP A 63 -2.24 -10.59 -22.98
N ALA A 64 -2.53 -9.49 -23.69
CA ALA A 64 -1.57 -8.88 -24.62
C ALA A 64 -0.29 -8.41 -23.91
N THR A 65 -0.43 -7.79 -22.72
CA THR A 65 0.71 -7.31 -21.92
C THR A 65 1.52 -8.49 -21.37
N VAL A 66 0.86 -9.53 -20.89
CA VAL A 66 1.49 -10.76 -20.40
C VAL A 66 2.28 -11.45 -21.52
N ASN A 67 1.68 -11.64 -22.68
CA ASN A 67 2.35 -12.26 -23.83
C ASN A 67 3.57 -11.44 -24.29
N LEU A 68 3.46 -10.11 -24.30
CA LEU A 68 4.59 -9.23 -24.59
C LEU A 68 5.74 -9.41 -23.58
N ILE A 69 5.43 -9.42 -22.29
CA ILE A 69 6.44 -9.62 -21.22
C ILE A 69 7.09 -11.00 -21.33
N LEU A 70 6.32 -12.05 -21.55
CA LEU A 70 6.81 -13.42 -21.72
C LEU A 70 7.67 -13.59 -22.98
N SER A 71 7.47 -12.76 -24.01
CA SER A 71 8.32 -12.76 -25.21
C SER A 71 9.67 -12.06 -25.00
N LEU A 72 9.75 -11.14 -24.03
CA LEU A 72 10.95 -10.33 -23.77
C LEU A 72 11.82 -10.87 -22.64
N LEU A 73 11.22 -11.52 -21.64
CA LEU A 73 11.91 -11.94 -20.42
C LEU A 73 11.82 -13.47 -20.21
N PRO A 74 12.91 -14.13 -19.81
CA PRO A 74 12.87 -15.52 -19.37
C PRO A 74 12.07 -15.64 -18.07
N SER A 75 11.42 -16.80 -17.85
CA SER A 75 10.58 -17.07 -16.68
C SER A 75 11.27 -16.77 -15.33
N SER A 76 12.56 -17.04 -15.25
CA SER A 76 13.37 -16.78 -14.03
C SER A 76 13.47 -15.29 -13.64
N LEU A 77 13.29 -14.38 -14.59
CA LEU A 77 13.35 -12.93 -14.35
C LEU A 77 11.99 -12.29 -14.16
N LEU A 78 10.89 -13.01 -14.31
CA LEU A 78 9.54 -12.43 -14.23
C LEU A 78 9.18 -11.95 -12.84
N LEU A 79 9.42 -12.75 -11.80
CA LEU A 79 9.15 -12.36 -10.41
C LEU A 79 10.06 -11.23 -9.93
N PRO A 80 11.41 -11.31 -10.07
CA PRO A 80 12.27 -10.18 -9.72
C PRO A 80 11.98 -8.94 -10.57
N GLY A 81 11.67 -9.08 -11.85
CA GLY A 81 11.28 -7.98 -12.72
C GLY A 81 9.99 -7.30 -12.27
N LEU A 82 8.98 -8.08 -11.89
CA LEU A 82 7.71 -7.58 -11.35
C LEU A 82 7.93 -6.80 -10.04
N PHE A 83 8.76 -7.32 -9.13
CA PHE A 83 9.12 -6.64 -7.88
C PHE A 83 9.85 -5.30 -8.16
N ILE A 84 10.86 -5.32 -9.05
CA ILE A 84 11.59 -4.10 -9.44
C ILE A 84 10.66 -3.07 -10.08
N ALA A 85 9.77 -3.50 -10.97
CA ALA A 85 8.78 -2.62 -11.58
C ALA A 85 7.86 -1.98 -10.53
N ALA A 86 7.38 -2.76 -9.57
CA ALA A 86 6.57 -2.27 -8.46
C ALA A 86 7.35 -1.26 -7.59
N CYS A 87 8.61 -1.55 -7.26
CA CYS A 87 9.49 -0.62 -6.53
C CYS A 87 9.64 0.71 -7.29
N PHE A 88 9.94 0.65 -8.58
CA PHE A 88 10.20 1.82 -9.40
C PHE A 88 8.95 2.69 -9.61
N ILE A 89 7.81 2.07 -9.89
CA ILE A 89 6.54 2.78 -10.07
C ILE A 89 6.11 3.44 -8.76
N SER A 90 6.20 2.73 -7.64
CA SER A 90 5.84 3.27 -6.34
C SER A 90 6.73 4.44 -5.93
N LEU A 91 8.05 4.37 -6.22
CA LEU A 91 8.97 5.51 -6.04
C LEU A 91 8.55 6.73 -6.86
N SER A 92 8.08 6.51 -8.08
CA SER A 92 7.74 7.56 -9.05
C SER A 92 6.38 8.21 -8.76
N ILE A 93 5.35 7.41 -8.43
CA ILE A 93 4.00 7.92 -8.09
C ILE A 93 3.97 8.46 -6.65
N GLY A 94 4.79 7.91 -5.76
CA GLY A 94 4.77 8.21 -4.32
C GLY A 94 3.60 7.58 -3.57
N THR A 95 2.94 6.55 -4.12
CA THR A 95 1.84 5.84 -3.46
C THR A 95 1.84 4.35 -3.77
N SER A 96 1.81 3.53 -2.71
CA SER A 96 1.69 2.08 -2.81
C SER A 96 0.34 1.64 -3.38
N VAL A 97 -0.74 2.32 -3.05
CA VAL A 97 -2.08 2.01 -3.55
C VAL A 97 -2.15 2.13 -5.08
N GLY A 98 -1.60 3.22 -5.65
CA GLY A 98 -1.54 3.42 -7.09
C GLY A 98 -0.75 2.32 -7.81
N THR A 99 0.35 1.88 -7.21
CA THR A 99 1.19 0.79 -7.75
C THR A 99 0.46 -0.55 -7.75
N VAL A 100 -0.25 -0.88 -6.66
CA VAL A 100 -1.07 -2.09 -6.56
C VAL A 100 -2.11 -2.14 -7.67
N VAL A 101 -2.83 -1.03 -7.89
CA VAL A 101 -3.85 -0.95 -8.96
C VAL A 101 -3.25 -1.17 -10.34
N ALA A 102 -2.11 -0.54 -10.60
CA ALA A 102 -1.48 -0.60 -11.93
C ALA A 102 -0.92 -1.98 -12.26
N LEU A 103 -0.33 -2.68 -11.29
CA LEU A 103 0.47 -3.88 -11.55
C LEU A 103 -0.21 -5.20 -11.16
N VAL A 104 -1.10 -5.23 -10.16
CA VAL A 104 -1.72 -6.51 -9.73
C VAL A 104 -2.44 -7.22 -10.88
N PRO A 105 -3.23 -6.57 -11.75
CA PRO A 105 -3.88 -7.26 -12.86
C PRO A 105 -2.88 -7.94 -13.83
N ILE A 106 -1.75 -7.28 -14.12
CA ILE A 106 -0.67 -7.86 -14.96
C ILE A 106 -0.01 -9.03 -14.23
N ALA A 107 0.27 -8.86 -12.93
CA ALA A 107 0.87 -9.89 -12.10
C ALA A 107 0.01 -11.16 -12.05
N LEU A 108 -1.32 -11.02 -12.00
CA LEU A 108 -2.25 -12.15 -12.02
C LEU A 108 -2.16 -12.93 -13.33
N GLY A 109 -2.14 -12.25 -14.47
CA GLY A 109 -1.99 -12.90 -15.76
C GLY A 109 -0.63 -13.61 -15.91
N LEU A 110 0.45 -13.01 -15.40
CA LEU A 110 1.77 -13.66 -15.32
C LEU A 110 1.72 -14.88 -14.38
N GLY A 111 1.07 -14.76 -13.22
CA GLY A 111 0.90 -15.84 -12.25
C GLY A 111 0.16 -17.02 -12.83
N GLU A 112 -0.92 -16.78 -13.55
CA GLU A 112 -1.70 -17.82 -14.25
C GLU A 112 -0.82 -18.56 -15.28
N SER A 113 -0.07 -17.83 -16.08
CA SER A 113 0.86 -18.40 -17.07
C SER A 113 1.97 -19.24 -16.43
N LEU A 114 2.43 -18.90 -15.21
CA LEU A 114 3.51 -19.55 -14.48
C LEU A 114 3.03 -20.65 -13.51
N GLY A 115 1.72 -20.83 -13.35
CA GLY A 115 1.16 -21.75 -12.36
C GLY A 115 1.31 -21.28 -10.91
N LEU A 116 1.49 -19.97 -10.68
CA LEU A 116 1.63 -19.37 -9.36
C LEU A 116 0.27 -18.94 -8.82
N SER A 117 0.13 -18.97 -7.48
CA SER A 117 -1.11 -18.51 -6.83
C SER A 117 -1.29 -16.99 -6.97
N ASN A 118 -2.53 -16.56 -7.14
CA ASN A 118 -2.88 -15.14 -7.17
C ASN A 118 -2.40 -14.39 -5.92
N ALA A 119 -2.47 -15.03 -4.75
CA ALA A 119 -2.00 -14.46 -3.50
C ALA A 119 -0.49 -14.16 -3.52
N TYR A 120 0.30 -15.06 -4.12
CA TYR A 120 1.74 -14.92 -4.19
C TYR A 120 2.16 -13.75 -5.10
N VAL A 121 1.63 -13.69 -6.33
CA VAL A 121 1.99 -12.61 -7.27
C VAL A 121 1.46 -11.25 -6.82
N ALA A 122 0.30 -11.19 -6.17
CA ALA A 122 -0.21 -9.98 -5.55
C ALA A 122 0.70 -9.51 -4.40
N ALA A 123 1.28 -10.44 -3.62
CA ALA A 123 2.23 -10.14 -2.57
C ALA A 123 3.55 -9.58 -3.12
N VAL A 124 4.05 -10.08 -4.24
CA VAL A 124 5.26 -9.55 -4.93
C VAL A 124 5.07 -8.07 -5.27
N VAL A 125 3.94 -7.73 -5.90
CA VAL A 125 3.60 -6.34 -6.27
C VAL A 125 3.43 -5.46 -5.02
N THR A 126 2.67 -5.95 -4.05
CA THR A 126 2.39 -5.20 -2.80
C THR A 126 3.68 -4.94 -2.03
N GLY A 127 4.58 -5.91 -1.98
CA GLY A 127 5.91 -5.76 -1.38
C GLY A 127 6.73 -4.66 -2.05
N GLY A 128 6.81 -4.67 -3.37
CA GLY A 128 7.50 -3.62 -4.15
C GLY A 128 6.86 -2.24 -3.98
N ALA A 129 5.52 -2.19 -3.86
CA ALA A 129 4.80 -0.95 -3.62
C ALA A 129 5.20 -0.29 -2.29
N PHE A 130 5.38 -1.06 -1.23
CA PHE A 130 5.84 -0.54 0.07
C PHE A 130 7.30 -0.09 0.08
N PHE A 131 8.15 -0.62 -0.80
CA PHE A 131 9.49 -0.09 -1.00
C PHE A 131 9.45 1.39 -1.43
N GLY A 132 8.55 1.73 -2.35
CA GLY A 132 8.38 3.10 -2.80
C GLY A 132 7.87 4.03 -1.70
N ASP A 133 6.90 3.63 -0.90
CA ASP A 133 6.40 4.44 0.22
C ASP A 133 7.55 4.84 1.17
N ASN A 134 8.50 3.93 1.41
CA ASN A 134 9.65 4.18 2.28
C ASN A 134 10.72 5.10 1.68
N LEU A 135 10.95 5.08 0.37
CA LEU A 135 12.08 5.78 -0.26
C LEU A 135 11.67 6.93 -1.17
N SER A 136 10.40 7.05 -1.56
CA SER A 136 9.93 8.14 -2.41
C SER A 136 10.05 9.50 -1.69
N PHE A 137 10.51 10.51 -2.42
CA PHE A 137 10.55 11.90 -1.95
C PHE A 137 9.17 12.56 -1.92
N ILE A 138 8.21 12.03 -2.65
CA ILE A 138 6.85 12.58 -2.80
C ILE A 138 5.80 11.76 -2.04
N SER A 139 6.19 10.68 -1.38
CA SER A 139 5.27 9.86 -0.58
C SER A 139 4.76 10.65 0.63
N ASP A 140 3.45 10.52 0.89
CA ASP A 140 2.77 11.12 2.03
C ASP A 140 3.41 10.72 3.36
N THR A 141 3.86 9.46 3.49
CA THR A 141 4.54 8.94 4.69
C THR A 141 5.88 9.63 4.91
N THR A 142 6.68 9.80 3.85
CA THR A 142 7.95 10.53 3.90
C THR A 142 7.75 11.99 4.29
N ILE A 143 6.76 12.65 3.69
CA ILE A 143 6.41 14.04 3.99
C ILE A 143 5.96 14.17 5.46
N ALA A 144 5.07 13.29 5.93
CA ALA A 144 4.58 13.28 7.31
C ALA A 144 5.71 13.05 8.32
N ALA A 145 6.56 12.03 8.08
CA ALA A 145 7.66 11.70 8.96
C ALA A 145 8.69 12.85 9.07
N THR A 146 9.08 13.42 7.93
CA THR A 146 10.08 14.52 7.91
C THR A 146 9.55 15.80 8.52
N ARG A 147 8.30 16.19 8.20
CA ARG A 147 7.68 17.39 8.77
C ARG A 147 7.50 17.29 10.28
N THR A 148 7.03 16.15 10.80
CA THR A 148 6.83 15.97 12.24
C THR A 148 8.13 16.01 13.00
N GLN A 149 9.23 15.53 12.44
CA GLN A 149 10.55 15.52 13.08
C GLN A 149 11.39 16.76 12.78
N GLY A 150 11.01 17.58 11.79
CA GLY A 150 11.73 18.79 11.41
C GLY A 150 13.08 18.49 10.73
N CYS A 151 13.14 17.45 9.92
CA CYS A 151 14.32 17.11 9.11
C CYS A 151 14.01 17.17 7.61
N SER A 152 15.06 17.20 6.76
CA SER A 152 14.87 17.22 5.32
C SER A 152 14.54 15.82 4.78
N MET A 153 13.80 15.77 3.67
CA MET A 153 13.50 14.50 2.96
C MET A 153 14.78 13.80 2.50
N LYS A 154 15.78 14.57 2.03
CA LYS A 154 17.08 14.06 1.60
C LYS A 154 17.83 13.35 2.74
N ASP A 155 17.76 13.90 3.96
CA ASP A 155 18.41 13.31 5.12
C ASP A 155 17.70 12.02 5.57
N LYS A 156 16.36 12.03 5.57
CA LYS A 156 15.57 10.83 5.85
C LYS A 156 15.83 9.74 4.82
N PHE A 157 15.88 10.08 3.52
CA PHE A 157 16.22 9.13 2.45
C PHE A 157 17.57 8.45 2.71
N ARG A 158 18.60 9.24 3.06
CA ARG A 158 19.94 8.70 3.38
C ARG A 158 19.96 7.80 4.61
N ALA A 159 19.10 8.05 5.59
CA ALA A 159 18.96 7.18 6.75
C ALA A 159 18.22 5.88 6.39
N ASN A 160 17.14 5.99 5.60
CA ASN A 160 16.30 4.86 5.21
C ASN A 160 16.97 3.90 4.23
N ILE A 161 17.70 4.40 3.25
CA ILE A 161 18.28 3.55 2.19
C ILE A 161 19.18 2.46 2.77
N ALA A 162 19.90 2.78 3.85
CA ALA A 162 20.77 1.81 4.53
C ALA A 162 19.99 0.66 5.22
N ILE A 163 18.69 0.81 5.43
CA ILE A 163 17.81 -0.17 6.07
C ILE A 163 16.96 -0.90 5.01
N VAL A 164 16.38 -0.13 4.12
CA VAL A 164 15.37 -0.59 3.15
C VAL A 164 16.00 -1.29 1.94
N LEU A 165 17.17 -0.80 1.47
CA LEU A 165 17.86 -1.39 0.33
C LEU A 165 18.35 -2.82 0.59
N PRO A 166 18.98 -3.16 1.73
CA PRO A 166 19.30 -4.55 2.05
C PRO A 166 18.07 -5.44 2.06
N ALA A 167 16.95 -4.98 2.59
CA ALA A 167 15.69 -5.75 2.59
C ALA A 167 15.19 -6.00 1.16
N ALA A 168 15.26 -5.00 0.29
CA ALA A 168 14.86 -5.15 -1.10
C ALA A 168 15.77 -6.10 -1.87
N ILE A 169 17.08 -6.06 -1.63
CA ILE A 169 18.04 -6.99 -2.25
C ILE A 169 17.77 -8.43 -1.81
N ILE A 170 17.53 -8.66 -0.51
CA ILE A 170 17.19 -10.01 -0.01
C ILE A 170 15.88 -10.50 -0.64
N ALA A 171 14.84 -9.68 -0.69
CA ALA A 171 13.57 -10.03 -1.33
C ALA A 171 13.77 -10.34 -2.82
N LEU A 172 14.56 -9.53 -3.52
CA LEU A 172 14.89 -9.73 -4.94
C LEU A 172 15.60 -11.08 -5.18
N ILE A 173 16.56 -11.42 -4.33
CA ILE A 173 17.28 -12.71 -4.39
C ILE A 173 16.29 -13.87 -4.18
N LEU A 174 15.38 -13.76 -3.19
CA LEU A 174 14.36 -14.80 -2.95
C LEU A 174 13.44 -14.96 -4.16
N TYR A 175 12.96 -13.87 -4.76
CA TYR A 175 12.15 -13.95 -5.98
C TYR A 175 12.91 -14.50 -7.18
N PHE A 176 14.21 -14.22 -7.29
CA PHE A 176 15.05 -14.79 -8.32
C PHE A 176 15.24 -16.31 -8.13
N VAL A 177 15.50 -16.76 -6.89
CA VAL A 177 15.64 -18.20 -6.57
C VAL A 177 14.36 -18.94 -6.90
N VAL A 178 13.20 -18.43 -6.47
CA VAL A 178 11.89 -19.01 -6.84
C VAL A 178 11.72 -19.00 -8.36
N GLY A 179 12.13 -17.92 -9.03
CA GLY A 179 12.07 -17.78 -10.48
C GLY A 179 12.86 -18.85 -11.25
N LEU A 180 13.98 -19.35 -10.68
CA LEU A 180 14.80 -20.42 -11.29
C LEU A 180 14.06 -21.77 -11.33
N GLU A 181 13.12 -22.00 -10.42
CA GLU A 181 12.33 -23.23 -10.35
C GLU A 181 11.09 -23.20 -11.25
N LEU A 182 10.76 -22.03 -11.83
CA LEU A 182 9.59 -21.89 -12.67
C LEU A 182 9.80 -22.53 -14.05
N PRO A 183 8.74 -23.12 -14.61
CA PRO A 183 8.81 -23.70 -15.96
C PRO A 183 9.06 -22.59 -16.99
N ALA A 184 9.78 -22.95 -18.05
CA ALA A 184 9.92 -22.08 -19.21
C ALA A 184 8.56 -21.98 -19.92
N VAL A 185 7.90 -20.84 -19.82
CA VAL A 185 6.63 -20.57 -20.44
C VAL A 185 6.85 -19.81 -21.75
N ARG A 186 6.18 -20.25 -22.80
CA ARG A 186 6.13 -19.52 -24.07
C ARG A 186 4.85 -18.71 -24.14
N PRO A 187 4.86 -17.55 -24.82
CA PRO A 187 3.64 -16.79 -25.04
C PRO A 187 2.58 -17.69 -25.70
N SER A 188 1.35 -17.64 -25.19
CA SER A 188 0.23 -18.42 -25.72
C SER A 188 -0.42 -17.81 -26.97
N GLY A 189 0.01 -16.59 -27.36
CA GLY A 189 -0.51 -15.85 -28.50
C GLY A 189 0.44 -14.75 -28.96
N GLU A 190 0.12 -14.12 -30.08
CA GLU A 190 0.84 -12.92 -30.53
C GLU A 190 0.52 -11.76 -29.60
N GLY A 191 1.54 -11.16 -29.01
CA GLY A 191 1.40 -9.94 -28.20
C GLY A 191 0.99 -8.77 -29.08
N SER A 192 -0.26 -8.30 -28.96
CA SER A 192 -0.68 -7.08 -29.64
C SER A 192 -0.14 -5.86 -28.89
N PHE A 193 0.85 -5.18 -29.49
CA PHE A 193 1.37 -3.92 -28.93
C PHE A 193 0.26 -2.88 -28.72
N LEU A 194 -0.72 -2.85 -29.61
CA LEU A 194 -1.82 -1.88 -29.53
C LEU A 194 -2.72 -2.13 -28.31
N LEU A 195 -3.03 -3.40 -28.00
CA LEU A 195 -3.81 -3.75 -26.81
C LEU A 195 -3.01 -3.55 -25.50
N THR A 196 -1.68 -3.57 -25.55
CA THR A 196 -0.81 -3.28 -24.41
C THR A 196 -0.72 -1.77 -24.09
N LEU A 197 -1.04 -0.91 -25.07
CA LEU A 197 -0.87 0.54 -24.97
C LEU A 197 -1.52 1.19 -23.73
N PRO A 198 -2.73 0.83 -23.27
CA PRO A 198 -3.31 1.39 -22.05
C PRO A 198 -2.44 1.17 -20.81
N TYR A 199 -1.86 -0.02 -20.65
CA TYR A 199 -0.93 -0.28 -19.54
C TYR A 199 0.37 0.50 -19.68
N LEU A 200 0.94 0.59 -20.88
CA LEU A 200 2.15 1.40 -21.11
C LEU A 200 1.90 2.88 -20.80
N LEU A 201 0.76 3.43 -21.20
CA LEU A 201 0.37 4.81 -20.88
C LEU A 201 0.22 5.02 -19.37
N VAL A 202 -0.44 4.09 -18.67
CA VAL A 202 -0.57 4.12 -17.21
C VAL A 202 0.81 4.10 -16.56
N LEU A 203 1.70 3.20 -16.98
CA LEU A 203 3.05 3.09 -16.42
C LEU A 203 3.89 4.35 -16.69
N VAL A 204 3.86 4.87 -17.90
CA VAL A 204 4.58 6.11 -18.26
C VAL A 204 4.02 7.30 -17.47
N ALA A 205 2.69 7.47 -17.41
CA ALA A 205 2.07 8.55 -16.66
C ALA A 205 2.40 8.45 -15.15
N ALA A 206 2.43 7.24 -14.61
CA ALA A 206 2.82 6.98 -13.23
C ALA A 206 4.28 7.40 -12.97
N VAL A 207 5.20 6.98 -13.84
CA VAL A 207 6.64 7.30 -13.72
C VAL A 207 6.92 8.80 -13.87
N THR A 208 6.11 9.54 -14.64
CA THR A 208 6.22 11.02 -14.73
C THR A 208 5.71 11.74 -13.47
N GLY A 209 5.20 11.02 -12.48
CA GLY A 209 4.70 11.60 -11.22
C GLY A 209 3.28 12.15 -11.31
N MET A 210 2.50 11.75 -12.31
CA MET A 210 1.08 12.12 -12.41
C MET A 210 0.31 11.58 -11.21
N ASN A 211 -0.67 12.35 -10.72
CA ASN A 211 -1.56 11.92 -9.64
C ASN A 211 -2.29 10.62 -10.01
N VAL A 212 -2.43 9.71 -9.03
CA VAL A 212 -3.04 8.38 -9.22
C VAL A 212 -4.43 8.43 -9.85
N LEU A 213 -5.27 9.41 -9.49
CA LEU A 213 -6.58 9.58 -10.11
C LEU A 213 -6.47 9.93 -11.60
N GLY A 214 -5.53 10.80 -11.96
CA GLY A 214 -5.21 11.14 -13.35
C GLY A 214 -4.70 9.95 -14.14
N VAL A 215 -3.79 9.16 -13.55
CA VAL A 215 -3.23 7.92 -14.14
C VAL A 215 -4.34 6.93 -14.46
N LEU A 216 -5.24 6.67 -13.50
CA LEU A 216 -6.35 5.72 -13.68
C LEU A 216 -7.37 6.22 -14.71
N THR A 217 -7.70 7.52 -14.66
CA THR A 217 -8.59 8.15 -15.64
C THR A 217 -8.02 8.04 -17.05
N LEU A 218 -6.72 8.32 -17.23
CA LEU A 218 -6.03 8.15 -18.51
C LEU A 218 -6.10 6.69 -18.98
N GLY A 219 -5.88 5.74 -18.07
CA GLY A 219 -5.99 4.30 -18.35
C GLY A 219 -7.37 3.89 -18.84
N ILE A 220 -8.44 4.37 -18.18
CA ILE A 220 -9.83 4.11 -18.56
C ILE A 220 -10.12 4.66 -19.96
N ILE A 221 -9.72 5.91 -20.23
CA ILE A 221 -9.90 6.53 -21.55
C ILE A 221 -9.11 5.77 -22.62
N ALA A 222 -7.87 5.39 -22.32
CA ALA A 222 -7.04 4.63 -23.24
C ALA A 222 -7.63 3.25 -23.57
N CYS A 223 -8.18 2.53 -22.56
CA CYS A 223 -8.89 1.27 -22.77
C CYS A 223 -10.10 1.45 -23.72
N GLY A 224 -10.90 2.50 -23.50
CA GLY A 224 -12.01 2.82 -24.39
C GLY A 224 -11.56 3.14 -25.81
N ALA A 225 -10.59 4.03 -25.96
CA ALA A 225 -10.08 4.45 -27.27
C ALA A 225 -9.47 3.29 -28.07
N VAL A 226 -8.64 2.47 -27.44
CA VAL A 226 -8.00 1.32 -28.09
C VAL A 226 -9.02 0.22 -28.34
N GLY A 227 -9.86 -0.13 -27.37
CA GLY A 227 -10.87 -1.18 -27.50
C GLY A 227 -11.87 -0.89 -28.61
N LEU A 228 -12.37 0.34 -28.70
CA LEU A 228 -13.25 0.81 -29.77
C LEU A 228 -12.52 0.86 -31.12
N GLY A 229 -11.29 1.38 -31.15
CA GLY A 229 -10.51 1.53 -32.38
C GLY A 229 -10.08 0.20 -33.00
N THR A 230 -9.85 -0.82 -32.18
CA THR A 230 -9.52 -2.19 -32.61
C THR A 230 -10.75 -3.07 -32.84
N GLY A 231 -11.92 -2.64 -32.39
CA GLY A 231 -13.15 -3.44 -32.43
C GLY A 231 -13.18 -4.58 -31.39
N THR A 232 -12.20 -4.66 -30.50
CA THR A 232 -12.15 -5.70 -29.44
C THR A 232 -13.13 -5.46 -28.32
N LEU A 233 -13.58 -4.20 -28.12
CA LEU A 233 -14.51 -3.83 -27.06
C LEU A 233 -15.55 -2.82 -27.61
N PRO A 234 -16.77 -3.25 -27.93
CA PRO A 234 -17.87 -2.36 -28.33
C PRO A 234 -18.18 -1.31 -27.25
N ALA A 235 -18.68 -0.14 -27.65
CA ALA A 235 -18.93 0.98 -26.72
C ALA A 235 -19.85 0.59 -25.54
N TRP A 236 -20.88 -0.22 -25.81
CA TRP A 236 -21.82 -0.66 -24.78
C TRP A 236 -21.19 -1.62 -23.78
N ASP A 237 -20.35 -2.53 -24.28
CA ASP A 237 -19.61 -3.49 -23.44
C ASP A 237 -18.53 -2.78 -22.61
N TRP A 238 -17.91 -1.72 -23.17
CA TRP A 238 -17.00 -0.88 -22.42
C TRP A 238 -17.69 -0.19 -21.23
N ILE A 239 -18.85 0.44 -21.47
CA ILE A 239 -19.64 1.09 -20.40
C ILE A 239 -20.09 0.06 -19.36
N ALA A 240 -20.54 -1.12 -19.79
CA ALA A 240 -20.94 -2.20 -18.89
C ALA A 240 -19.76 -2.72 -18.05
N ALA A 241 -18.57 -2.86 -18.64
CA ALA A 241 -17.35 -3.24 -17.95
C ALA A 241 -16.95 -2.21 -16.87
N LEU A 242 -17.01 -0.90 -17.19
CA LEU A 242 -16.77 0.14 -16.19
C LEU A 242 -17.76 0.04 -15.04
N GLY A 243 -19.05 -0.09 -15.33
CA GLY A 243 -20.10 -0.20 -14.30
C GLY A 243 -19.90 -1.41 -13.39
N SER A 244 -19.59 -2.58 -13.96
CA SER A 244 -19.31 -3.79 -13.17
C SER A 244 -18.06 -3.68 -12.33
N GLY A 245 -17.01 -3.04 -12.85
CA GLY A 245 -15.77 -2.76 -12.10
C GLY A 245 -16.01 -1.84 -10.90
N ILE A 246 -16.76 -0.76 -11.09
CA ILE A 246 -17.13 0.18 -10.01
C ILE A 246 -17.93 -0.54 -8.91
N THR A 247 -18.99 -1.24 -9.29
CA THR A 247 -19.85 -1.95 -8.33
C THR A 247 -19.11 -3.07 -7.62
N GLY A 248 -18.17 -3.71 -8.31
CA GLY A 248 -17.28 -4.72 -7.74
C GLY A 248 -16.46 -4.23 -6.55
N MET A 249 -16.19 -2.92 -6.43
CA MET A 249 -15.46 -2.31 -5.31
C MET A 249 -16.34 -1.97 -4.11
N GLY A 250 -17.66 -2.22 -4.17
CA GLY A 250 -18.62 -1.81 -3.14
C GLY A 250 -18.27 -2.28 -1.73
N GLU A 251 -17.80 -3.52 -1.58
CA GLU A 251 -17.37 -4.07 -0.29
C GLU A 251 -16.20 -3.27 0.32
N LEU A 252 -15.18 -2.94 -0.49
CA LEU A 252 -14.04 -2.13 -0.04
C LEU A 252 -14.46 -0.73 0.40
N ILE A 253 -15.35 -0.11 -0.36
CA ILE A 253 -15.89 1.22 -0.05
C ILE A 253 -16.58 1.20 1.31
N ILE A 254 -17.46 0.21 1.55
CA ILE A 254 -18.20 0.06 2.81
C ILE A 254 -17.23 -0.12 3.98
N VAL A 255 -16.28 -1.05 3.87
CA VAL A 255 -15.29 -1.34 4.92
C VAL A 255 -14.44 -0.10 5.23
N THR A 256 -14.01 0.63 4.21
CA THR A 256 -13.18 1.83 4.37
C THR A 256 -13.92 2.97 5.06
N LEU A 257 -15.19 3.21 4.70
CA LEU A 257 -16.04 4.19 5.39
C LEU A 257 -16.25 3.83 6.87
N MET A 258 -16.53 2.55 7.15
CA MET A 258 -16.72 2.07 8.53
C MET A 258 -15.43 2.17 9.34
N ALA A 259 -14.29 1.86 8.76
CA ALA A 259 -12.99 2.00 9.42
C ALA A 259 -12.70 3.46 9.80
N GLY A 260 -12.96 4.41 8.89
CA GLY A 260 -12.84 5.84 9.16
C GLY A 260 -13.74 6.32 10.30
N GLY A 261 -15.00 5.89 10.29
CA GLY A 261 -15.97 6.22 11.35
C GLY A 261 -15.54 5.68 12.72
N MET A 262 -15.10 4.43 12.78
CA MET A 262 -14.60 3.82 14.03
C MET A 262 -13.34 4.55 14.55
N LEU A 263 -12.43 4.91 13.67
CA LEU A 263 -11.21 5.64 14.05
C LEU A 263 -11.54 6.97 14.73
N GLU A 264 -12.51 7.71 14.21
CA GLU A 264 -12.91 8.98 14.83
C GLU A 264 -13.52 8.79 16.22
N LEU A 265 -14.32 7.74 16.42
CA LEU A 265 -14.83 7.40 17.76
C LEU A 265 -13.70 6.97 18.71
N ILE A 266 -12.71 6.23 18.26
CA ILE A 266 -11.53 5.87 19.06
C ILE A 266 -10.79 7.13 19.49
N ARG A 267 -10.61 8.10 18.58
CA ARG A 267 -10.00 9.41 18.88
C ARG A 267 -10.84 10.20 19.88
N TYR A 268 -12.12 10.31 19.61
CA TYR A 268 -13.06 11.04 20.48
C TYR A 268 -13.07 10.50 21.91
N ASN A 269 -13.03 9.18 22.08
CA ASN A 269 -12.97 8.54 23.39
C ASN A 269 -11.58 8.61 24.08
N GLY A 270 -10.60 9.27 23.44
CA GLY A 270 -9.24 9.40 23.98
C GLY A 270 -8.42 8.08 23.95
N GLY A 271 -8.88 7.09 23.15
CA GLY A 271 -8.21 5.78 23.07
C GLY A 271 -6.78 5.89 22.57
N ILE A 272 -6.51 6.76 21.60
CA ILE A 272 -5.17 7.01 21.07
C ILE A 272 -4.30 7.69 22.13
N ASP A 273 -4.81 8.71 22.81
CA ASP A 273 -4.08 9.43 23.87
C ASP A 273 -3.73 8.51 25.05
N TYR A 274 -4.65 7.61 25.42
CA TYR A 274 -4.40 6.59 26.44
C TYR A 274 -3.25 5.67 26.04
N LEU A 275 -3.26 5.15 24.82
CA LEU A 275 -2.19 4.29 24.29
C LEU A 275 -0.85 5.02 24.27
N LEU A 276 -0.81 6.26 23.75
CA LEU A 276 0.40 7.09 23.72
C LEU A 276 0.98 7.28 25.12
N LYS A 277 0.13 7.68 26.09
CA LYS A 277 0.55 7.90 27.49
C LYS A 277 1.04 6.63 28.17
N HIS A 278 0.42 5.48 27.88
CA HIS A 278 0.79 4.21 28.51
C HIS A 278 2.10 3.65 27.95
N LEU A 279 2.28 3.71 26.62
CA LEU A 279 3.46 3.20 25.94
C LEU A 279 4.72 4.05 26.19
N THR A 280 4.58 5.31 26.57
CA THR A 280 5.73 6.19 26.89
C THR A 280 6.26 6.04 28.31
N ARG A 281 5.63 5.21 29.15
CA ARG A 281 6.09 4.97 30.52
C ARG A 281 7.26 3.99 30.52
N GLY A 282 8.30 4.28 31.31
CA GLY A 282 9.41 3.33 31.54
C GLY A 282 10.47 3.29 30.44
N ILE A 283 10.57 4.31 29.59
CA ILE A 283 11.62 4.40 28.58
C ILE A 283 13.00 4.46 29.26
N SER A 284 13.91 3.57 28.87
CA SER A 284 15.28 3.54 29.36
C SER A 284 16.29 3.67 28.21
N GLY A 285 17.06 4.76 28.22
CA GLY A 285 18.14 5.00 27.26
C GLY A 285 17.67 5.19 25.80
N LYS A 286 18.65 5.43 24.93
CA LYS A 286 18.39 5.74 23.51
C LYS A 286 17.72 4.60 22.74
N ARG A 287 18.14 3.34 22.98
CA ARG A 287 17.51 2.16 22.33
C ARG A 287 16.06 1.97 22.74
N GLY A 288 15.79 2.13 24.04
CA GLY A 288 14.41 2.06 24.56
C GLY A 288 13.53 3.14 23.97
N ALA A 289 14.05 4.36 23.78
CA ALA A 289 13.34 5.46 23.14
C ALA A 289 13.05 5.17 21.65
N GLU A 290 14.02 4.65 20.89
CA GLU A 290 13.82 4.24 19.49
C GLU A 290 12.78 3.10 19.35
N LEU A 291 12.83 2.09 20.24
CA LEU A 291 11.84 1.00 20.28
C LEU A 291 10.45 1.51 20.66
N THR A 292 10.36 2.43 21.63
CA THR A 292 9.08 3.04 22.00
C THR A 292 8.45 3.77 20.82
N ILE A 293 9.22 4.55 20.07
CA ILE A 293 8.74 5.25 18.87
C ILE A 293 8.24 4.24 17.82
N ALA A 294 8.99 3.14 17.60
CA ALA A 294 8.60 2.08 16.69
C ALA A 294 7.27 1.42 17.11
N ILE A 295 7.12 1.10 18.40
CA ILE A 295 5.89 0.52 18.94
C ILE A 295 4.72 1.52 18.86
N LEU A 296 4.95 2.79 19.19
CA LEU A 296 3.92 3.84 19.12
C LEU A 296 3.32 3.95 17.73
N VAL A 297 4.16 4.10 16.71
CA VAL A 297 3.67 4.23 15.33
C VAL A 297 3.03 2.93 14.83
N SER A 298 3.54 1.77 15.24
CA SER A 298 2.98 0.45 14.91
C SER A 298 1.57 0.29 15.47
N VAL A 299 1.39 0.57 16.76
CA VAL A 299 0.07 0.48 17.44
C VAL A 299 -0.90 1.51 16.87
N ALA A 300 -0.44 2.75 16.64
CA ALA A 300 -1.26 3.77 15.99
C ALA A 300 -1.70 3.31 14.59
N ASN A 301 -0.82 2.66 13.84
CA ASN A 301 -1.15 2.16 12.51
C ASN A 301 -2.15 1.00 12.53
N LEU A 302 -2.04 0.08 13.48
CA LEU A 302 -3.06 -0.96 13.71
C LEU A 302 -4.43 -0.35 14.00
N CYS A 303 -4.48 0.76 14.76
CA CYS A 303 -5.73 1.45 15.06
C CYS A 303 -6.29 2.25 13.88
N THR A 304 -5.42 2.83 13.04
CA THR A 304 -5.82 3.76 11.99
C THR A 304 -5.96 3.13 10.61
N ALA A 305 -5.35 1.96 10.40
CA ALA A 305 -5.18 1.29 9.10
C ALA A 305 -4.62 2.22 8.00
N ASN A 306 -3.88 3.26 8.43
CA ASN A 306 -3.31 4.27 7.54
C ASN A 306 -1.97 4.76 8.09
N ASN A 307 -0.89 4.45 7.37
CA ASN A 307 0.47 4.74 7.77
C ASN A 307 0.75 6.25 7.92
N THR A 308 0.22 7.09 7.04
CA THR A 308 0.37 8.56 7.11
C THR A 308 -0.30 9.12 8.37
N ILE A 309 -1.53 8.70 8.65
CA ILE A 309 -2.28 9.12 9.84
C ILE A 309 -1.57 8.64 11.11
N ALA A 310 -1.04 7.41 11.13
CA ALA A 310 -0.27 6.89 12.25
C ALA A 310 0.97 7.73 12.54
N ILE A 311 1.72 8.11 11.50
CA ILE A 311 2.90 8.98 11.62
C ILE A 311 2.51 10.36 12.16
N LEU A 312 1.47 10.99 11.60
CA LEU A 312 1.02 12.32 12.05
C LEU A 312 0.54 12.31 13.51
N THR A 313 -0.20 11.27 13.91
CA THR A 313 -0.73 11.11 15.27
C THR A 313 0.39 10.94 16.30
N THR A 314 1.40 10.13 15.98
CA THR A 314 2.51 9.85 16.91
C THR A 314 3.67 10.83 16.79
N GLY A 315 3.70 11.63 15.73
CA GLY A 315 4.83 12.46 15.36
C GLY A 315 5.25 13.48 16.42
N LYS A 316 4.28 14.15 17.09
CA LYS A 316 4.55 15.11 18.14
C LYS A 316 5.21 14.45 19.35
N VAL A 317 4.63 13.35 19.84
CA VAL A 317 5.17 12.58 20.98
C VAL A 317 6.54 12.02 20.66
N SER A 318 6.72 11.46 19.45
CA SER A 318 8.02 10.97 18.99
C SER A 318 9.08 12.07 18.95
N ARG A 319 8.70 13.30 18.58
CA ARG A 319 9.61 14.46 18.61
C ARG A 319 10.01 14.87 20.02
N GLU A 320 9.10 14.78 20.98
CA GLU A 320 9.37 15.02 22.39
C GLU A 320 10.35 13.98 22.95
N ILE A 321 10.10 12.68 22.67
CA ILE A 321 11.01 11.58 23.02
C ILE A 321 12.39 11.80 22.37
N THR A 322 12.43 12.18 21.11
CA THR A 322 13.66 12.46 20.37
C THR A 322 14.51 13.52 21.07
N LYS A 323 13.89 14.62 21.49
CA LYS A 323 14.58 15.70 22.23
C LYS A 323 15.02 15.24 23.61
N GLN A 324 14.14 14.58 24.37
CA GLN A 324 14.39 14.13 25.73
C GLN A 324 15.57 13.16 25.84
N TYR A 325 15.66 12.22 24.87
CA TYR A 325 16.71 11.18 24.88
C TYR A 325 17.90 11.48 23.96
N GLY A 326 17.93 12.68 23.35
CA GLY A 326 19.01 13.09 22.45
C GLY A 326 19.18 12.18 21.24
N LEU A 327 18.04 11.76 20.61
CA LEU A 327 18.03 11.00 19.36
C LEU A 327 18.24 11.93 18.17
N ASP A 328 18.72 11.36 17.05
CA ASP A 328 18.79 12.10 15.79
C ASP A 328 17.38 12.16 15.14
N PRO A 329 16.85 13.36 14.85
CA PRO A 329 15.53 13.51 14.22
C PRO A 329 15.38 12.76 12.88
N ARG A 330 16.49 12.59 12.14
CA ARG A 330 16.52 11.85 10.87
C ARG A 330 16.30 10.36 11.08
N LYS A 331 16.89 9.81 12.15
CA LYS A 331 16.66 8.41 12.54
C LYS A 331 15.23 8.22 13.05
N THR A 332 14.72 9.15 13.85
CA THR A 332 13.33 9.10 14.30
C THR A 332 12.34 9.15 13.13
N ALA A 333 12.56 10.02 12.14
CA ALA A 333 11.75 10.07 10.94
C ALA A 333 11.82 8.75 10.14
N SER A 334 13.01 8.15 10.06
CA SER A 334 13.21 6.82 9.47
C SER A 334 12.43 5.73 10.20
N ILE A 335 12.47 5.69 11.53
CA ILE A 335 11.74 4.71 12.35
C ILE A 335 10.22 4.87 12.16
N LEU A 336 9.70 6.09 12.24
CA LEU A 336 8.29 6.37 12.04
C LEU A 336 7.80 5.85 10.69
N ASP A 337 8.52 6.17 9.62
CA ASP A 337 8.16 5.78 8.28
C ASP A 337 8.30 4.25 8.06
N THR A 338 9.43 3.67 8.45
CA THR A 338 9.72 2.26 8.21
C THR A 338 8.76 1.34 8.98
N PHE A 339 8.51 1.62 10.26
CA PHE A 339 7.60 0.79 11.07
C PHE A 339 6.14 1.02 10.71
N SER A 340 5.74 2.21 10.28
CA SER A 340 4.39 2.41 9.75
C SER A 340 4.16 1.62 8.46
N CYS A 341 5.11 1.65 7.52
CA CYS A 341 5.02 0.88 6.27
C CYS A 341 5.10 -0.63 6.53
N PHE A 342 5.94 -1.08 7.47
CA PHE A 342 6.00 -2.47 7.89
C PHE A 342 4.65 -2.99 8.36
N VAL A 343 4.04 -2.29 9.33
CA VAL A 343 2.75 -2.70 9.89
C VAL A 343 1.63 -2.55 8.86
N GLN A 344 1.60 -1.44 8.10
CA GLN A 344 0.61 -1.24 7.04
C GLN A 344 0.65 -2.35 5.99
N GLY A 345 1.85 -2.86 5.66
CA GLY A 345 2.02 -3.97 4.74
C GLY A 345 1.42 -5.28 5.24
N LEU A 346 1.24 -5.44 6.54
CA LEU A 346 0.72 -6.67 7.15
C LEU A 346 -0.73 -6.58 7.63
N ILE A 347 -1.32 -5.38 7.66
CA ILE A 347 -2.70 -5.17 8.12
C ILE A 347 -3.69 -5.68 7.05
N PRO A 348 -4.45 -6.77 7.32
CA PRO A 348 -5.35 -7.34 6.31
C PRO A 348 -6.53 -6.42 5.95
N TYR A 349 -6.83 -5.44 6.79
CA TYR A 349 -7.84 -4.39 6.56
C TYR A 349 -7.24 -3.05 6.10
N GLY A 350 -5.95 -3.02 5.79
CA GLY A 350 -5.28 -1.87 5.16
C GLY A 350 -5.65 -1.73 3.69
N ALA A 351 -5.70 -0.50 3.18
CA ALA A 351 -6.15 -0.19 1.83
C ALA A 351 -5.40 -1.00 0.74
N GLN A 352 -4.09 -1.16 0.88
CA GLN A 352 -3.25 -1.87 -0.08
C GLN A 352 -3.61 -3.34 -0.17
N LEU A 353 -3.72 -4.03 0.98
CA LEU A 353 -4.05 -5.45 1.02
C LEU A 353 -5.51 -5.71 0.65
N LEU A 354 -6.44 -4.87 1.08
CA LEU A 354 -7.84 -4.97 0.65
C LEU A 354 -7.97 -4.85 -0.86
N LEU A 355 -7.27 -3.88 -1.47
CA LEU A 355 -7.32 -3.67 -2.90
C LEU A 355 -6.64 -4.81 -3.67
N ALA A 356 -5.45 -5.23 -3.24
CA ALA A 356 -4.74 -6.37 -3.83
C ALA A 356 -5.58 -7.66 -3.76
N SER A 357 -6.19 -7.93 -2.59
CA SER A 357 -7.10 -9.04 -2.34
C SER A 357 -8.30 -9.02 -3.29
N LYS A 358 -8.94 -7.86 -3.44
CA LYS A 358 -10.11 -7.71 -4.30
C LYS A 358 -9.76 -7.94 -5.77
N LEU A 359 -8.66 -7.34 -6.24
CA LEU A 359 -8.19 -7.55 -7.61
C LEU A 359 -7.80 -9.00 -7.88
N ALA A 360 -7.16 -9.65 -6.90
CA ALA A 360 -6.69 -11.02 -7.00
C ALA A 360 -7.78 -12.08 -6.77
N GLY A 361 -8.95 -11.70 -6.24
CA GLY A 361 -10.04 -12.62 -5.93
C GLY A 361 -9.70 -13.60 -4.78
N VAL A 362 -8.84 -13.19 -3.83
CA VAL A 362 -8.38 -14.00 -2.70
C VAL A 362 -8.57 -13.27 -1.37
N SER A 363 -8.46 -13.97 -0.24
CA SER A 363 -8.50 -13.31 1.08
C SER A 363 -7.21 -12.47 1.30
N PRO A 364 -7.29 -11.30 1.96
CA PRO A 364 -6.10 -10.58 2.40
C PRO A 364 -5.15 -11.46 3.24
N MET A 365 -5.71 -12.38 4.03
CA MET A 365 -4.95 -13.31 4.87
C MET A 365 -4.14 -14.33 4.06
N ASP A 366 -4.52 -14.62 2.81
CA ASP A 366 -3.76 -15.49 1.92
C ASP A 366 -2.54 -14.75 1.33
N ILE A 367 -2.61 -13.42 1.22
CA ILE A 367 -1.52 -12.58 0.70
C ILE A 367 -0.44 -12.39 1.76
N VAL A 368 -0.81 -12.17 3.03
CA VAL A 368 0.11 -11.83 4.13
C VAL A 368 1.30 -12.78 4.26
N PRO A 369 1.16 -14.13 4.23
CA PRO A 369 2.29 -15.05 4.35
C PRO A 369 3.35 -14.92 3.25
N ASN A 370 2.97 -14.37 2.10
CA ASN A 370 3.80 -14.22 0.92
C ASN A 370 4.49 -12.85 0.79
N LEU A 371 4.29 -11.94 1.76
CA LEU A 371 4.83 -10.59 1.77
C LEU A 371 6.30 -10.56 2.23
N TYR A 372 7.20 -11.13 1.44
CA TYR A 372 8.61 -11.24 1.83
C TYR A 372 9.24 -9.89 2.14
N TYR A 373 9.08 -8.89 1.27
CA TYR A 373 9.72 -7.59 1.47
C TYR A 373 9.27 -6.89 2.78
N PRO A 374 7.98 -6.74 3.12
CA PRO A 374 7.57 -6.14 4.38
C PRO A 374 8.16 -6.83 5.61
N PHE A 375 8.17 -8.17 5.65
CA PHE A 375 8.74 -8.90 6.78
C PHE A 375 10.26 -8.68 6.91
N ILE A 376 10.99 -8.78 5.81
CA ILE A 376 12.44 -8.57 5.79
C ILE A 376 12.78 -7.14 6.17
N MET A 377 12.03 -6.17 5.66
CA MET A 377 12.19 -4.74 5.95
C MET A 377 11.94 -4.45 7.43
N GLY A 378 10.89 -5.02 8.02
CA GLY A 378 10.63 -4.92 9.46
C GLY A 378 11.76 -5.51 10.30
N GLY A 379 12.31 -6.66 9.89
CA GLY A 379 13.50 -7.27 10.51
C GLY A 379 14.75 -6.38 10.41
N CYS A 380 15.03 -5.82 9.23
CA CYS A 380 16.14 -4.89 9.02
C CYS A 380 15.98 -3.61 9.86
N ALA A 381 14.74 -3.09 9.96
CA ALA A 381 14.43 -1.91 10.77
C ALA A 381 14.66 -2.18 12.27
N LEU A 382 14.20 -3.34 12.76
CA LEU A 382 14.43 -3.75 14.15
C LEU A 382 15.92 -3.92 14.44
N LEU A 383 16.65 -4.61 13.57
CA LEU A 383 18.10 -4.76 13.67
C LEU A 383 18.82 -3.40 13.64
N SER A 384 18.35 -2.45 12.85
CA SER A 384 18.88 -1.07 12.82
C SER A 384 18.81 -0.40 14.19
N ILE A 385 17.73 -0.61 14.95
CA ILE A 385 17.59 -0.09 16.33
C ILE A 385 18.53 -0.85 17.28
N LEU A 386 18.48 -2.18 17.26
CA LEU A 386 19.26 -3.01 18.19
C LEU A 386 20.78 -2.82 18.03
N LEU A 387 21.26 -2.74 16.79
CA LEU A 387 22.67 -2.56 16.44
C LEU A 387 23.07 -1.08 16.39
N ARG A 388 22.13 -0.14 16.57
CA ARG A 388 22.32 1.30 16.44
C ARG A 388 22.96 1.66 15.10
N PHE A 389 22.36 1.15 14.03
CA PHE A 389 22.79 1.39 12.66
C PHE A 389 21.77 2.30 11.91
N PRO A 390 22.20 3.14 10.98
CA PRO A 390 23.57 3.54 10.70
C PRO A 390 24.21 4.37 11.85
N ARG A 391 25.47 4.10 12.19
CA ARG A 391 26.15 4.73 13.32
C ARG A 391 26.16 6.25 13.27
N ARG A 392 26.16 6.83 12.04
CA ARG A 392 26.11 8.28 11.83
C ARG A 392 24.88 8.95 12.46
N TYR A 393 23.75 8.26 12.49
CA TYR A 393 22.46 8.77 13.00
C TYR A 393 22.07 8.16 14.35
N SER A 394 22.93 7.35 14.95
CA SER A 394 22.66 6.63 16.19
C SER A 394 23.65 7.00 17.33
N ARG A 395 24.42 8.10 17.19
CA ARG A 395 25.36 8.58 18.20
C ARG A 395 24.69 9.22 19.40
#